data_ac45f70f82fdd6193dc9217d1a0fcc13
#
_entry.id   ac45f70f82fdd6193dc9217d1a0fcc13
#
_cell.length_a   1.000
_cell.length_b   1.000
_cell.length_c   1.000
_cell.angle_alpha   90.00
_cell.angle_beta   90.00
_cell.angle_gamma   90.00
#
_symmetry.space_group_name_H-M   'P 1'
#
loop_
_entity.id
_entity.type
_entity.pdbx_description
1 polymer ?
#
loop_
_entity_poly.entity_id
_entity_poly.type
_entity_poly.pdbx_seq_one_letter_code
_entity_poly.pdbx_strand_id
1 'polypeptide(L)'
;MELFHKMISGFLGIPERQISSTLHLLGEGATIPFISRYRKEATGGLDEVQIEQIKEQHDKLCDIAKRKETILGTINEQGKLTAELEKRINDTWNPTELEDIYLPYKPKRKTRAEVARQKGLEPLATILMLQRENNLSTKAASFVKGDVKDVEDALKGARDIIAEQVNEDERARNAVRNQFSRQAEISAKVVKGKEEEAAKYRDYFDFSEALKRCTSHRLLAIR
;
A
#
# COMPACT_ATOMS: atom_id res chain seq x y z
N MET A 1 -20.62 14.18 -1.26
CA MET A 1 -20.46 14.69 -2.64
C MET A 1 -19.64 15.99 -2.68
N GLU A 2 -19.98 17.02 -1.92
CA GLU A 2 -19.21 18.28 -1.88
C GLU A 2 -17.72 18.10 -1.53
N LEU A 3 -17.41 17.24 -0.56
CA LEU A 3 -16.03 16.94 -0.19
C LEU A 3 -15.21 16.43 -1.38
N PHE A 4 -15.77 15.54 -2.20
CA PHE A 4 -15.10 15.00 -3.38
C PHE A 4 -14.83 16.08 -4.42
N HIS A 5 -15.82 16.95 -4.68
CA HIS A 5 -15.63 18.06 -5.62
C HIS A 5 -14.48 18.98 -5.19
N LYS A 6 -14.42 19.31 -3.89
CA LYS A 6 -13.34 20.12 -3.33
C LYS A 6 -11.97 19.44 -3.45
N MET A 7 -11.90 18.14 -3.16
CA MET A 7 -10.64 17.37 -3.29
C MET A 7 -10.18 17.31 -4.74
N ILE A 8 -11.08 16.99 -5.68
CA ILE A 8 -10.77 16.92 -7.11
C ILE A 8 -10.34 18.30 -7.63
N SER A 9 -11.02 19.37 -7.20
CA SER A 9 -10.66 20.76 -7.51
C SER A 9 -9.23 21.07 -7.06
N GLY A 10 -8.87 20.69 -5.85
CA GLY A 10 -7.52 20.88 -5.33
C GLY A 10 -6.45 20.10 -6.10
N PHE A 11 -6.78 18.91 -6.62
CA PHE A 11 -5.87 18.08 -7.40
C PHE A 11 -5.66 18.57 -8.83
N LEU A 12 -6.74 18.94 -9.50
CA LEU A 12 -6.73 19.23 -10.93
C LEU A 12 -6.65 20.73 -11.25
N GLY A 13 -6.85 21.60 -10.26
CA GLY A 13 -6.94 23.04 -10.46
C GLY A 13 -8.19 23.47 -11.25
N ILE A 14 -9.22 22.61 -11.31
CA ILE A 14 -10.48 22.86 -12.03
C ILE A 14 -11.52 23.34 -11.02
N PRO A 15 -12.30 24.39 -11.32
CA PRO A 15 -13.34 24.90 -10.42
C PRO A 15 -14.37 23.83 -10.04
N GLU A 16 -14.78 23.78 -8.76
CA GLU A 16 -15.74 22.81 -8.23
C GLU A 16 -17.06 22.76 -9.02
N ARG A 17 -17.53 23.92 -9.52
CA ARG A 17 -18.73 24.00 -10.35
C ARG A 17 -18.59 23.19 -11.64
N GLN A 18 -17.45 23.26 -12.31
CA GLN A 18 -17.19 22.52 -13.54
C GLN A 18 -17.09 21.00 -13.26
N ILE A 19 -16.48 20.62 -12.16
CA ILE A 19 -16.40 19.23 -11.69
C ILE A 19 -17.81 18.69 -11.42
N SER A 20 -18.62 19.43 -10.67
CA SER A 20 -20.00 19.04 -10.35
C SER A 20 -20.84 18.84 -11.61
N SER A 21 -20.78 19.80 -12.56
CA SER A 21 -21.52 19.70 -13.83
C SER A 21 -21.03 18.49 -14.65
N THR A 22 -19.73 18.25 -14.70
CA THR A 22 -19.15 17.12 -15.43
C THR A 22 -19.59 15.79 -14.84
N LEU A 23 -19.50 15.62 -13.51
CA LEU A 23 -19.92 14.41 -12.82
C LEU A 23 -21.43 14.17 -12.94
N HIS A 24 -22.23 15.22 -12.97
CA HIS A 24 -23.67 15.11 -13.21
C HIS A 24 -23.95 14.55 -14.61
N LEU A 25 -23.33 15.10 -15.65
CA LEU A 25 -23.50 14.62 -17.03
C LEU A 25 -23.01 13.16 -17.19
N LEU A 26 -21.89 12.80 -16.57
CA LEU A 26 -21.42 11.42 -16.56
C LEU A 26 -22.41 10.49 -15.84
N GLY A 27 -23.00 10.94 -14.74
CA GLY A 27 -24.03 10.18 -13.98
C GLY A 27 -25.32 9.97 -14.77
N GLU A 28 -25.65 10.87 -15.70
CA GLU A 28 -26.77 10.73 -16.65
C GLU A 28 -26.43 9.78 -17.83
N GLY A 29 -25.23 9.21 -17.87
CA GLY A 29 -24.78 8.29 -18.91
C GLY A 29 -24.15 8.94 -20.13
N ALA A 30 -23.87 10.26 -20.09
CA ALA A 30 -23.17 10.92 -21.19
C ALA A 30 -21.71 10.42 -21.29
N THR A 31 -21.22 10.20 -22.50
CA THR A 31 -19.84 9.76 -22.73
C THR A 31 -18.87 10.94 -22.71
N ILE A 32 -17.60 10.68 -22.39
CA ILE A 32 -16.55 11.72 -22.37
C ILE A 32 -16.46 12.48 -23.68
N PRO A 33 -16.39 11.82 -24.87
CA PRO A 33 -16.38 12.54 -26.15
C PRO A 33 -17.65 13.37 -26.42
N PHE A 34 -18.81 12.92 -25.93
CA PHE A 34 -20.04 13.67 -26.05
C PHE A 34 -20.01 14.96 -25.23
N ILE A 35 -19.56 14.85 -23.97
CA ILE A 35 -19.48 15.99 -23.07
C ILE A 35 -18.49 17.04 -23.62
N SER A 36 -17.30 16.63 -24.03
CA SER A 36 -16.25 17.53 -24.53
C SER A 36 -16.65 18.27 -25.81
N ARG A 37 -17.49 17.67 -26.66
CA ARG A 37 -17.92 18.27 -27.95
C ARG A 37 -19.20 19.05 -27.83
N TYR A 38 -20.17 18.53 -27.08
CA TYR A 38 -21.56 19.04 -27.14
C TYR A 38 -22.06 19.64 -25.82
N ARG A 39 -21.26 19.65 -24.75
CA ARG A 39 -21.62 20.18 -23.43
C ARG A 39 -20.61 21.19 -22.86
N LYS A 40 -19.91 21.87 -23.76
CA LYS A 40 -18.87 22.85 -23.37
C LYS A 40 -19.43 23.99 -22.50
N GLU A 41 -20.66 24.40 -22.75
CA GLU A 41 -21.36 25.45 -21.99
C GLU A 41 -21.59 25.00 -20.52
N ALA A 42 -21.85 23.72 -20.28
CA ALA A 42 -22.08 23.19 -18.94
C ALA A 42 -20.78 22.94 -18.18
N THR A 43 -19.71 22.53 -18.89
CA THR A 43 -18.43 22.17 -18.28
C THR A 43 -17.41 23.31 -18.27
N GLY A 44 -17.76 24.45 -18.89
CA GLY A 44 -16.83 25.59 -19.02
C GLY A 44 -15.68 25.33 -19.99
N GLY A 45 -15.89 24.44 -20.98
CA GLY A 45 -14.95 24.20 -22.07
C GLY A 45 -13.90 23.12 -21.76
N LEU A 46 -14.14 22.25 -20.80
CA LEU A 46 -13.21 21.13 -20.48
C LEU A 46 -13.02 20.22 -21.70
N ASP A 47 -11.78 19.79 -21.92
CA ASP A 47 -11.41 18.82 -22.95
C ASP A 47 -11.61 17.37 -22.49
N GLU A 48 -11.40 16.41 -23.40
CA GLU A 48 -11.58 14.98 -23.12
C GLU A 48 -10.65 14.49 -22.00
N VAL A 49 -9.41 14.97 -21.94
CA VAL A 49 -8.41 14.58 -20.95
C VAL A 49 -8.81 15.08 -19.56
N GLN A 50 -9.25 16.33 -19.47
CA GLN A 50 -9.71 16.90 -18.20
C GLN A 50 -10.96 16.21 -17.66
N ILE A 51 -11.92 15.86 -18.54
CA ILE A 51 -13.13 15.13 -18.16
C ILE A 51 -12.77 13.72 -17.69
N GLU A 52 -11.85 13.02 -18.38
CA GLU A 52 -11.35 11.70 -17.97
C GLU A 52 -10.65 11.77 -16.62
N GLN A 53 -9.79 12.75 -16.38
CA GLN A 53 -9.13 12.97 -15.10
C GLN A 53 -10.12 13.20 -13.96
N ILE A 54 -11.16 13.99 -14.18
CA ILE A 54 -12.24 14.22 -13.19
C ILE A 54 -12.90 12.88 -12.84
N LYS A 55 -13.27 12.10 -13.86
CA LYS A 55 -13.90 10.80 -13.68
C LYS A 55 -12.99 9.83 -12.91
N GLU A 56 -11.73 9.70 -13.30
CA GLU A 56 -10.77 8.83 -12.62
C GLU A 56 -10.57 9.22 -11.16
N GLN A 57 -10.43 10.52 -10.86
CA GLN A 57 -10.26 10.96 -9.47
C GLN A 57 -11.52 10.71 -8.65
N HIS A 58 -12.71 10.93 -9.23
CA HIS A 58 -13.96 10.62 -8.57
C HIS A 58 -14.12 9.14 -8.27
N ASP A 59 -13.84 8.27 -9.24
CA ASP A 59 -13.91 6.81 -9.09
C ASP A 59 -12.93 6.33 -7.99
N LYS A 60 -11.69 6.85 -7.97
CA LYS A 60 -10.71 6.56 -6.91
C LYS A 60 -11.21 6.96 -5.52
N LEU A 61 -11.82 8.14 -5.39
CA LEU A 61 -12.37 8.58 -4.10
C LEU A 61 -13.56 7.73 -3.65
N CYS A 62 -14.41 7.32 -4.58
CA CYS A 62 -15.52 6.41 -4.31
C CYS A 62 -15.00 5.04 -3.83
N ASP A 63 -13.97 4.51 -4.46
CA ASP A 63 -13.36 3.24 -4.05
C ASP A 63 -12.71 3.33 -2.67
N ILE A 64 -12.03 4.44 -2.37
CA ILE A 64 -11.48 4.68 -1.02
C ILE A 64 -12.61 4.77 0.01
N ALA A 65 -13.71 5.47 -0.29
CA ALA A 65 -14.84 5.57 0.62
C ALA A 65 -15.46 4.19 0.94
N LYS A 66 -15.75 3.39 -0.09
CA LYS A 66 -16.22 2.01 0.08
C LYS A 66 -15.24 1.16 0.88
N ARG A 67 -13.94 1.35 0.63
CA ARG A 67 -12.90 0.63 1.37
C ARG A 67 -12.88 1.00 2.84
N LYS A 68 -13.04 2.29 3.18
CA LYS A 68 -13.16 2.76 4.56
C LYS A 68 -14.33 2.09 5.28
N GLU A 69 -15.51 2.05 4.66
CA GLU A 69 -16.69 1.38 5.22
C GLU A 69 -16.42 -0.09 5.56
N THR A 70 -15.79 -0.81 4.62
CA THR A 70 -15.40 -2.21 4.82
C THR A 70 -14.42 -2.38 5.99
N ILE A 71 -13.41 -1.50 6.08
CA ILE A 71 -12.39 -1.53 7.13
C ILE A 71 -13.02 -1.24 8.49
N LEU A 72 -13.82 -0.18 8.59
CA LEU A 72 -14.53 0.19 9.82
C LEU A 72 -15.44 -0.94 10.29
N GLY A 73 -16.21 -1.55 9.39
CA GLY A 73 -17.06 -2.71 9.69
C GLY A 73 -16.24 -3.87 10.27
N THR A 74 -15.15 -4.25 9.60
CA THR A 74 -14.29 -5.37 10.02
C THR A 74 -13.65 -5.12 11.40
N ILE A 75 -13.17 -3.90 11.67
CA ILE A 75 -12.55 -3.55 12.94
C ILE A 75 -13.60 -3.50 14.06
N ASN A 76 -14.79 -2.98 13.76
CA ASN A 76 -15.91 -2.92 14.70
C ASN A 76 -16.40 -4.32 15.09
N GLU A 77 -16.53 -5.24 14.14
CA GLU A 77 -16.88 -6.65 14.41
C GLU A 77 -15.88 -7.35 15.34
N GLN A 78 -14.61 -6.92 15.32
CA GLN A 78 -13.56 -7.40 16.23
C GLN A 78 -13.63 -6.72 17.61
N GLY A 79 -14.49 -5.73 17.83
CA GLY A 79 -14.56 -4.94 19.07
C GLY A 79 -13.33 -4.08 19.32
N LYS A 80 -12.56 -3.75 18.28
CA LYS A 80 -11.30 -3.00 18.37
C LYS A 80 -11.39 -1.57 17.85
N LEU A 81 -12.56 -1.13 17.38
CA LEU A 81 -12.75 0.21 16.86
C LEU A 81 -12.82 1.22 18.00
N THR A 82 -11.85 2.11 18.07
CA THR A 82 -11.82 3.25 18.99
C THR A 82 -12.19 4.53 18.25
N ALA A 83 -12.71 5.54 18.94
CA ALA A 83 -13.06 6.83 18.34
C ALA A 83 -11.86 7.51 17.65
N GLU A 84 -10.64 7.34 18.18
CA GLU A 84 -9.42 7.86 17.58
C GLU A 84 -9.08 7.15 16.27
N LEU A 85 -9.19 5.81 16.24
CA LEU A 85 -8.95 4.99 15.07
C LEU A 85 -9.99 5.28 13.98
N GLU A 86 -11.26 5.39 14.34
CA GLU A 86 -12.34 5.75 13.43
C GLU A 86 -12.09 7.11 12.77
N LYS A 87 -11.75 8.11 13.57
CA LYS A 87 -11.41 9.45 13.08
C LYS A 87 -10.23 9.36 12.11
N ARG A 88 -9.17 8.66 12.48
CA ARG A 88 -7.97 8.51 11.64
C ARG A 88 -8.28 7.87 10.29
N ILE A 89 -9.10 6.80 10.26
CA ILE A 89 -9.55 6.15 9.03
C ILE A 89 -10.38 7.12 8.18
N ASN A 90 -11.29 7.87 8.80
CA ASN A 90 -12.15 8.81 8.09
C ASN A 90 -11.37 9.99 7.50
N ASP A 91 -10.32 10.47 8.15
CA ASP A 91 -9.51 11.60 7.69
C ASP A 91 -8.54 11.21 6.56
N THR A 92 -8.14 9.94 6.46
CA THR A 92 -7.17 9.45 5.47
C THR A 92 -7.82 9.22 4.10
N TRP A 93 -7.27 9.84 3.04
CA TRP A 93 -7.66 9.62 1.64
C TRP A 93 -6.52 9.05 0.79
N ASN A 94 -5.44 8.62 1.42
CA ASN A 94 -4.36 7.90 0.78
C ASN A 94 -4.60 6.38 0.91
N PRO A 95 -4.78 5.64 -0.20
CA PRO A 95 -5.09 4.21 -0.13
C PRO A 95 -3.97 3.39 0.54
N THR A 96 -2.71 3.80 0.36
CA THR A 96 -1.57 3.11 0.99
C THR A 96 -1.57 3.28 2.50
N GLU A 97 -1.82 4.49 2.98
CA GLU A 97 -1.92 4.80 4.40
C GLU A 97 -3.14 4.10 5.03
N LEU A 98 -4.26 4.09 4.33
CA LEU A 98 -5.47 3.39 4.76
C LEU A 98 -5.23 1.89 4.96
N GLU A 99 -4.54 1.24 4.01
CA GLU A 99 -4.18 -0.17 4.14
C GLU A 99 -3.16 -0.43 5.26
N ASP A 100 -2.24 0.50 5.52
CA ASP A 100 -1.29 0.39 6.64
C ASP A 100 -2.00 0.47 8.00
N ILE A 101 -2.97 1.39 8.14
CA ILE A 101 -3.80 1.49 9.34
C ILE A 101 -4.59 0.19 9.56
N TYR A 102 -5.11 -0.41 8.48
CA TYR A 102 -5.91 -1.63 8.54
C TYR A 102 -5.10 -2.90 8.79
N LEU A 103 -3.83 -2.93 8.39
CA LEU A 103 -3.01 -4.14 8.36
C LEU A 103 -2.99 -4.96 9.68
N PRO A 104 -2.88 -4.33 10.87
CA PRO A 104 -2.92 -5.05 12.16
C PRO A 104 -4.28 -5.70 12.46
N TYR A 105 -5.36 -5.22 11.84
CA TYR A 105 -6.74 -5.68 12.07
C TYR A 105 -7.23 -6.62 10.98
N LYS A 106 -6.48 -6.73 9.87
CA LYS A 106 -6.86 -7.57 8.75
C LYS A 106 -6.94 -9.03 9.18
N PRO A 107 -8.07 -9.73 8.94
CA PRO A 107 -8.18 -11.15 9.22
C PRO A 107 -7.05 -11.94 8.54
N LYS A 108 -6.28 -12.65 9.33
CA LYS A 108 -5.12 -13.40 8.84
C LYS A 108 -5.47 -14.87 8.69
N ARG A 109 -4.92 -15.51 7.67
CA ARG A 109 -4.84 -16.96 7.62
C ARG A 109 -3.82 -17.43 8.66
N LYS A 110 -3.80 -18.73 9.00
CA LYS A 110 -2.82 -19.30 9.92
C LYS A 110 -1.39 -19.00 9.44
N THR A 111 -0.77 -17.96 10.04
CA THR A 111 0.61 -17.54 9.73
C THR A 111 1.61 -18.31 10.58
N ARG A 112 2.91 -18.29 10.19
CA ARG A 112 3.98 -18.86 11.03
C ARG A 112 4.05 -18.17 12.39
N ALA A 113 3.85 -16.87 12.44
CA ALA A 113 3.79 -16.11 13.69
C ALA A 113 2.62 -16.54 14.57
N GLU A 114 1.44 -16.78 13.98
CA GLU A 114 0.28 -17.28 14.72
C GLU A 114 0.55 -18.66 15.31
N VAL A 115 1.16 -19.55 14.55
CA VAL A 115 1.59 -20.87 15.07
C VAL A 115 2.59 -20.72 16.22
N ALA A 116 3.53 -19.79 16.11
CA ALA A 116 4.49 -19.52 17.17
C ALA A 116 3.82 -18.92 18.43
N ARG A 117 2.82 -18.07 18.30
CA ARG A 117 2.00 -17.58 19.43
C ARG A 117 1.27 -18.72 20.13
N GLN A 118 0.67 -19.63 19.37
CA GLN A 118 -0.01 -20.82 19.92
C GLN A 118 0.96 -21.72 20.69
N LYS A 119 2.24 -21.79 20.29
CA LYS A 119 3.31 -22.46 21.04
C LYS A 119 3.76 -21.67 22.29
N GLY A 120 3.22 -20.50 22.57
CA GLY A 120 3.56 -19.68 23.73
C GLY A 120 4.87 -18.91 23.61
N LEU A 121 5.32 -18.58 22.37
CA LEU A 121 6.61 -17.93 22.12
C LEU A 121 6.53 -16.39 22.08
N GLU A 122 5.36 -15.80 22.27
CA GLU A 122 5.20 -14.33 22.27
C GLU A 122 6.02 -13.62 23.37
N PRO A 123 6.09 -14.13 24.64
CA PRO A 123 6.96 -13.52 25.64
C PRO A 123 8.44 -13.57 25.25
N LEU A 124 8.89 -14.63 24.59
CA LEU A 124 10.26 -14.71 24.07
C LEU A 124 10.51 -13.65 23.00
N ALA A 125 9.57 -13.48 22.06
CA ALA A 125 9.65 -12.41 21.05
C ALA A 125 9.76 -11.03 21.70
N THR A 126 8.97 -10.74 22.73
CA THR A 126 9.03 -9.49 23.49
C THR A 126 10.39 -9.27 24.16
N ILE A 127 10.94 -10.31 24.79
CA ILE A 127 12.27 -10.26 25.41
C ILE A 127 13.34 -9.94 24.38
N LEU A 128 13.29 -10.60 23.22
CA LEU A 128 14.24 -10.36 22.12
C LEU A 128 14.14 -8.94 21.56
N MET A 129 12.93 -8.41 21.42
CA MET A 129 12.71 -7.03 20.95
C MET A 129 13.26 -5.97 21.90
N LEU A 130 13.28 -6.23 23.20
CA LEU A 130 13.88 -5.31 24.19
C LEU A 130 15.42 -5.23 24.08
N GLN A 131 16.09 -6.20 23.41
CA GLN A 131 17.55 -6.21 23.18
C GLN A 131 18.41 -6.05 24.45
N ARG A 132 17.92 -6.52 25.59
CA ARG A 132 18.61 -6.38 26.90
C ARG A 132 19.28 -7.66 27.37
N GLU A 133 19.04 -8.77 26.69
CA GLU A 133 19.56 -10.09 27.08
C GLU A 133 20.90 -10.38 26.38
N ASN A 134 21.91 -10.74 27.19
CA ASN A 134 23.22 -11.09 26.67
C ASN A 134 23.35 -12.56 26.26
N ASN A 135 22.48 -13.45 26.80
CA ASN A 135 22.50 -14.89 26.48
C ASN A 135 21.12 -15.33 25.97
N LEU A 136 20.93 -15.20 24.70
CA LEU A 136 19.66 -15.53 24.03
C LEU A 136 19.36 -17.03 24.08
N SER A 137 20.38 -17.88 23.96
CA SER A 137 20.20 -19.34 23.97
C SER A 137 19.70 -19.84 25.31
N THR A 138 20.27 -19.35 26.42
CA THR A 138 19.82 -19.71 27.76
C THR A 138 18.38 -19.24 28.01
N LYS A 139 18.05 -18.04 27.54
CA LYS A 139 16.69 -17.51 27.66
C LYS A 139 15.70 -18.33 26.83
N ALA A 140 16.03 -18.64 25.59
CA ALA A 140 15.19 -19.44 24.71
C ALA A 140 15.01 -20.88 25.21
N ALA A 141 15.99 -21.45 25.89
CA ALA A 141 15.90 -22.79 26.49
C ALA A 141 14.73 -22.91 27.48
N SER A 142 14.37 -21.84 28.20
CA SER A 142 13.23 -21.84 29.13
C SER A 142 11.85 -21.92 28.44
N PHE A 143 11.83 -21.74 27.11
CA PHE A 143 10.62 -21.85 26.28
C PHE A 143 10.54 -23.18 25.51
N VAL A 144 11.53 -24.06 25.64
CA VAL A 144 11.52 -25.40 25.06
C VAL A 144 10.59 -26.30 25.87
N LYS A 145 9.31 -26.31 25.49
CA LYS A 145 8.24 -27.09 26.13
C LYS A 145 7.09 -27.32 25.15
N GLY A 146 6.29 -28.38 25.41
CA GLY A 146 5.15 -28.72 24.54
C GLY A 146 5.59 -28.98 23.10
N ASP A 147 5.06 -28.23 22.16
CA ASP A 147 5.34 -28.37 20.72
C ASP A 147 6.63 -27.68 20.26
N VAL A 148 7.40 -27.07 21.16
CA VAL A 148 8.70 -26.45 20.86
C VAL A 148 9.79 -27.48 21.01
N LYS A 149 10.44 -27.87 19.92
CA LYS A 149 11.37 -28.98 19.86
C LYS A 149 12.73 -28.72 20.53
N ASP A 150 13.28 -27.55 20.27
CA ASP A 150 14.60 -27.14 20.72
C ASP A 150 14.73 -25.61 20.79
N VAL A 151 15.91 -25.14 21.20
CA VAL A 151 16.23 -23.70 21.31
C VAL A 151 16.11 -22.99 19.98
N GLU A 152 16.50 -23.63 18.87
CA GLU A 152 16.43 -23.01 17.54
C GLU A 152 14.98 -22.90 17.06
N ASP A 153 14.12 -23.89 17.33
CA ASP A 153 12.67 -23.81 17.04
C ASP A 153 12.03 -22.67 17.85
N ALA A 154 12.41 -22.50 19.13
CA ALA A 154 11.96 -21.38 19.95
C ALA A 154 12.38 -20.02 19.38
N LEU A 155 13.66 -19.86 19.02
CA LEU A 155 14.18 -18.63 18.43
C LEU A 155 13.59 -18.35 17.06
N LYS A 156 13.38 -19.37 16.24
CA LYS A 156 12.74 -19.25 14.93
C LYS A 156 11.30 -18.77 15.07
N GLY A 157 10.54 -19.37 15.98
CA GLY A 157 9.16 -18.94 16.24
C GLY A 157 9.09 -17.50 16.74
N ALA A 158 9.98 -17.11 17.65
CA ALA A 158 10.07 -15.74 18.13
C ALA A 158 10.43 -14.74 17.00
N ARG A 159 11.36 -15.12 16.09
CA ARG A 159 11.69 -14.33 14.90
C ARG A 159 10.50 -14.18 13.95
N ASP A 160 9.70 -15.23 13.75
CA ASP A 160 8.49 -15.16 12.93
C ASP A 160 7.46 -14.15 13.51
N ILE A 161 7.31 -14.12 14.85
CA ILE A 161 6.44 -13.14 15.55
C ILE A 161 6.99 -11.73 15.36
N ILE A 162 8.29 -11.51 15.60
CA ILE A 162 8.95 -10.21 15.44
C ILE A 162 8.83 -9.70 14.00
N ALA A 163 9.06 -10.58 13.02
CA ALA A 163 8.96 -10.22 11.61
C ALA A 163 7.53 -9.76 11.24
N GLU A 164 6.51 -10.41 11.80
CA GLU A 164 5.12 -9.98 11.61
C GLU A 164 4.86 -8.62 12.27
N GLN A 165 5.28 -8.42 13.53
CA GLN A 165 5.13 -7.15 14.24
C GLN A 165 5.81 -6.00 13.49
N VAL A 166 7.04 -6.18 13.01
CA VAL A 166 7.76 -5.16 12.23
C VAL A 166 7.07 -4.88 10.90
N ASN A 167 6.56 -5.94 10.22
CA ASN A 167 5.82 -5.75 8.97
C ASN A 167 4.50 -4.97 9.16
N GLU A 168 3.88 -5.06 10.33
CA GLU A 168 2.64 -4.38 10.67
C GLU A 168 2.86 -2.99 11.29
N ASP A 169 4.09 -2.68 11.68
CA ASP A 169 4.43 -1.37 12.19
C ASP A 169 4.45 -0.33 11.06
N GLU A 170 3.57 0.65 11.15
CA GLU A 170 3.42 1.71 10.16
C GLU A 170 4.67 2.57 10.01
N ARG A 171 5.40 2.82 11.11
CA ARG A 171 6.62 3.62 11.08
C ARG A 171 7.72 2.89 10.33
N ALA A 172 7.86 1.58 10.58
CA ALA A 172 8.79 0.73 9.85
C ALA A 172 8.47 0.71 8.35
N ARG A 173 7.20 0.52 7.98
CA ARG A 173 6.74 0.56 6.57
C ARG A 173 7.04 1.90 5.90
N ASN A 174 6.73 3.00 6.57
CA ASN A 174 6.99 4.34 6.05
C ASN A 174 8.49 4.63 5.94
N ALA A 175 9.32 4.19 6.89
CA ALA A 175 10.76 4.32 6.81
C ALA A 175 11.32 3.57 5.59
N VAL A 176 10.89 2.32 5.36
CA VAL A 176 11.29 1.53 4.18
C VAL A 176 10.83 2.18 2.88
N ARG A 177 9.57 2.64 2.78
CA ARG A 177 9.08 3.36 1.58
C ARG A 177 9.90 4.61 1.28
N ASN A 178 10.18 5.40 2.31
CA ASN A 178 10.97 6.62 2.17
C ASN A 178 12.40 6.32 1.71
N GLN A 179 13.02 5.28 2.26
CA GLN A 179 14.33 4.82 1.84
C GLN A 179 14.31 4.35 0.39
N PHE A 180 13.32 3.51 0.03
CA PHE A 180 13.14 2.99 -1.32
C PHE A 180 12.91 4.13 -2.34
N SER A 181 12.01 5.06 -2.04
CA SER A 181 11.73 6.22 -2.89
C SER A 181 12.96 7.12 -3.14
N ARG A 182 13.88 7.21 -2.17
CA ARG A 182 15.07 8.07 -2.27
C ARG A 182 16.26 7.40 -2.92
N GLN A 183 16.47 6.11 -2.67
CA GLN A 183 17.72 5.41 -2.94
C GLN A 183 17.57 4.14 -3.77
N ALA A 184 16.32 3.76 -4.14
CA ALA A 184 16.15 2.58 -4.96
C ALA A 184 16.80 2.76 -6.33
N GLU A 185 17.45 1.69 -6.77
CA GLU A 185 17.99 1.55 -8.12
C GLU A 185 17.22 0.50 -8.88
N ILE A 186 16.99 0.76 -10.16
CA ILE A 186 16.50 -0.24 -11.10
C ILE A 186 17.69 -0.79 -11.87
N SER A 187 17.79 -2.10 -11.96
CA SER A 187 18.85 -2.76 -12.74
C SER A 187 18.26 -3.82 -13.63
N ALA A 188 18.90 -4.00 -14.79
CA ALA A 188 18.62 -5.08 -15.71
C ALA A 188 19.92 -5.75 -16.12
N LYS A 189 19.86 -7.08 -16.28
CA LYS A 189 20.97 -7.87 -16.81
C LYS A 189 20.43 -8.85 -17.83
N VAL A 190 21.15 -9.02 -18.94
CA VAL A 190 20.81 -10.03 -19.91
C VAL A 190 20.90 -11.44 -19.31
N VAL A 191 19.95 -12.29 -19.63
CA VAL A 191 20.00 -13.70 -19.22
C VAL A 191 21.11 -14.38 -20.02
N LYS A 192 22.01 -15.07 -19.33
CA LYS A 192 23.13 -15.77 -19.94
C LYS A 192 22.68 -16.71 -21.07
N GLY A 193 23.27 -16.57 -22.24
CA GLY A 193 22.92 -17.33 -23.44
C GLY A 193 21.71 -16.81 -24.23
N LYS A 194 21.18 -15.61 -23.88
CA LYS A 194 20.08 -14.95 -24.58
C LYS A 194 20.50 -13.64 -25.24
N GLU A 195 21.79 -13.40 -25.37
CA GLU A 195 22.36 -12.14 -25.87
C GLU A 195 21.92 -11.86 -27.32
N GLU A 196 21.84 -12.91 -28.18
CA GLU A 196 21.40 -12.78 -29.58
C GLU A 196 19.90 -12.49 -29.69
N GLU A 197 19.06 -13.19 -28.92
CA GLU A 197 17.61 -12.95 -28.88
C GLU A 197 17.26 -11.56 -28.40
N ALA A 198 18.05 -11.04 -27.44
CA ALA A 198 17.86 -9.73 -26.81
C ALA A 198 18.63 -8.60 -27.53
N ALA A 199 19.23 -8.82 -28.69
CA ALA A 199 20.14 -7.86 -29.35
C ALA A 199 19.59 -6.44 -29.49
N LYS A 200 18.28 -6.29 -29.70
CA LYS A 200 17.59 -4.98 -29.77
C LYS A 200 17.56 -4.20 -28.44
N TYR A 201 17.85 -4.88 -27.31
CA TYR A 201 17.90 -4.30 -25.96
C TYR A 201 19.33 -4.25 -25.40
N ARG A 202 20.34 -4.24 -26.27
CA ARG A 202 21.76 -4.30 -25.88
C ARG A 202 22.16 -3.25 -24.86
N ASP A 203 21.57 -2.05 -24.92
CA ASP A 203 21.83 -0.95 -23.99
C ASP A 203 21.39 -1.25 -22.53
N TYR A 204 20.58 -2.31 -22.35
CA TYR A 204 20.07 -2.75 -21.04
C TYR A 204 20.71 -4.05 -20.54
N PHE A 205 21.73 -4.57 -21.22
CA PHE A 205 22.37 -5.84 -20.86
C PHE A 205 23.11 -5.81 -19.51
N ASP A 206 23.61 -4.67 -19.12
CA ASP A 206 24.14 -4.38 -17.77
C ASP A 206 23.81 -2.91 -17.45
N PHE A 207 22.56 -2.72 -17.08
CA PHE A 207 22.00 -1.39 -16.86
C PHE A 207 21.67 -1.20 -15.38
N SER A 208 21.99 -0.02 -14.85
CA SER A 208 21.54 0.41 -13.52
C SER A 208 21.36 1.93 -13.48
N GLU A 209 20.25 2.37 -12.94
CA GLU A 209 20.04 3.80 -12.62
C GLU A 209 19.13 3.98 -11.40
N ALA A 210 19.21 5.16 -10.78
CA ALA A 210 18.32 5.51 -9.68
C ALA A 210 16.85 5.51 -10.16
N LEU A 211 15.98 4.76 -9.47
CA LEU A 211 14.58 4.58 -9.86
C LEU A 211 13.85 5.91 -10.11
N LYS A 212 14.12 6.94 -9.30
CA LYS A 212 13.55 8.29 -9.46
C LYS A 212 13.94 9.01 -10.76
N ARG A 213 14.98 8.53 -11.47
CA ARG A 213 15.43 9.08 -12.76
C ARG A 213 14.97 8.23 -13.93
N CYS A 214 14.47 7.01 -13.66
CA CYS A 214 14.05 6.11 -14.70
C CYS A 214 12.77 6.62 -15.35
N THR A 215 12.85 6.84 -16.66
CA THR A 215 11.70 7.29 -17.45
C THR A 215 10.79 6.12 -17.81
N SER A 216 9.51 6.39 -18.08
CA SER A 216 8.50 5.36 -18.36
C SER A 216 8.91 4.43 -19.50
N HIS A 217 9.51 4.96 -20.59
CA HIS A 217 9.93 4.14 -21.73
C HIS A 217 11.10 3.21 -21.38
N ARG A 218 12.04 3.62 -20.52
CA ARG A 218 13.12 2.75 -20.03
C ARG A 218 12.57 1.65 -19.15
N LEU A 219 11.67 1.99 -18.23
CA LEU A 219 11.00 1.00 -17.39
C LEU A 219 10.28 -0.07 -18.22
N LEU A 220 9.60 0.35 -19.28
CA LEU A 220 8.93 -0.59 -20.20
C LEU A 220 9.92 -1.44 -21.00
N ALA A 221 11.08 -0.90 -21.37
CA ALA A 221 12.10 -1.65 -22.10
C ALA A 221 12.83 -2.71 -21.24
N ILE A 222 12.91 -2.47 -19.92
CA ILE A 222 13.58 -3.37 -18.97
C ILE A 222 12.64 -4.47 -18.47
N ARG A 223 11.33 -4.23 -18.45
CA ARG A 223 10.31 -5.15 -17.94
C ARG A 223 9.96 -6.25 -18.91
#